data_7cc55b5761edb13dfd663c91ea7768b9
#
_entry.id   7cc55b5761edb13dfd663c91ea7768b9
#
_cell.length_a   1.000
_cell.length_b   1.000
_cell.length_c   1.000
_cell.angle_alpha   90.00
_cell.angle_beta   90.00
_cell.angle_gamma   90.00
#
_symmetry.space_group_name_H-M   'P 1'
#
loop_
_entity.id
_entity.type
_entity.pdbx_description
1 polymer ?
#
loop_
_entity_poly.entity_id
_entity_poly.type
_entity_poly.pdbx_seq_one_letter_code
_entity_poly.pdbx_strand_id
1 'polypeptide(L)'
;AFGDRIGLSPAQEDRFTLSGRFSEMLAAEGDNLVTRARDRLRAALEAIGEAAPPVHIHLEKNLPIASGIGGGSADAAATLRGLLSLWQASAPKSTLDIIAIGLGADVPMCLAGRPLIARGVGEEITPVAMPSLPMVLANPLVGVSTPAVFKALASRHNPPLALDAAPAD
;
A
#
# COMPACT_ATOMS: atom_id res chain seq x y z
N ALA A 1 16.94 -0.80 -5.91
CA ALA A 1 15.68 -1.52 -5.65
C ALA A 1 14.71 -1.17 -6.78
N PHE A 2 13.94 -2.15 -7.23
CA PHE A 2 12.90 -1.95 -8.23
C PHE A 2 11.58 -1.60 -7.50
N GLY A 3 11.02 -0.43 -7.79
CA GLY A 3 9.82 0.05 -7.10
C GLY A 3 9.42 1.46 -7.48
N ASP A 4 8.26 1.87 -7.03
CA ASP A 4 7.80 3.26 -7.11
C ASP A 4 8.51 4.12 -6.06
N ARG A 5 8.44 5.43 -6.20
CA ARG A 5 9.00 6.38 -5.23
C ARG A 5 7.97 7.43 -4.87
N ILE A 6 7.85 7.71 -3.57
CA ILE A 6 7.01 8.78 -3.03
C ILE A 6 7.91 9.89 -2.50
N GLY A 7 7.82 11.08 -3.10
CA GLY A 7 8.40 12.32 -2.59
C GLY A 7 7.34 13.13 -1.87
N LEU A 8 7.66 13.65 -0.69
CA LEU A 8 6.76 14.47 0.13
C LEU A 8 7.48 15.75 0.54
N SER A 9 6.82 16.88 0.40
CA SER A 9 7.32 18.18 0.87
C SER A 9 6.19 19.08 1.35
N PRO A 10 6.46 20.02 2.28
CA PRO A 10 5.49 21.04 2.66
C PRO A 10 5.06 21.87 1.45
N ALA A 11 3.82 22.34 1.44
CA ALA A 11 3.28 23.20 0.39
C ALA A 11 2.26 24.21 0.97
N GLN A 12 1.92 25.25 0.20
CA GLN A 12 0.87 26.20 0.59
C GLN A 12 -0.54 25.63 0.32
N GLU A 13 -0.65 24.75 -0.66
CA GLU A 13 -1.86 24.01 -1.03
C GLU A 13 -1.53 22.57 -1.38
N ASP A 14 -2.50 21.67 -1.28
CA ASP A 14 -2.29 20.29 -1.66
C ASP A 14 -2.02 20.14 -3.15
N ARG A 15 -0.93 19.46 -3.47
CA ARG A 15 -0.52 19.19 -4.84
C ARG A 15 -0.14 17.73 -5.00
N PHE A 16 -0.57 17.14 -6.10
CA PHE A 16 -0.17 15.80 -6.52
C PHE A 16 0.45 15.85 -7.91
N THR A 17 1.62 15.26 -8.07
CA THR A 17 2.32 15.18 -9.36
C THR A 17 2.82 13.77 -9.64
N LEU A 18 2.86 13.43 -10.91
CA LEU A 18 3.23 12.10 -11.40
C LEU A 18 4.44 12.19 -12.33
N SER A 19 5.29 11.18 -12.26
CA SER A 19 6.33 10.90 -13.25
C SER A 19 6.57 9.38 -13.32
N GLY A 20 7.54 8.96 -14.12
CA GLY A 20 7.89 7.55 -14.27
C GLY A 20 7.16 6.86 -15.43
N ARG A 21 7.59 5.64 -15.72
CA ARG A 21 7.21 4.89 -16.92
C ARG A 21 5.71 4.65 -17.08
N PHE A 22 4.98 4.53 -15.96
CA PHE A 22 3.55 4.19 -15.95
C PHE A 22 2.67 5.35 -15.44
N SER A 23 3.19 6.58 -15.40
CA SER A 23 2.48 7.75 -14.89
C SER A 23 1.23 8.10 -15.70
N GLU A 24 1.28 8.02 -17.03
CA GLU A 24 0.14 8.33 -17.91
C GLU A 24 -1.04 7.39 -17.67
N MET A 25 -0.77 6.11 -17.44
CA MET A 25 -1.82 5.12 -17.15
C MET A 25 -2.53 5.43 -15.83
N LEU A 26 -1.80 5.86 -14.80
CA LEU A 26 -2.38 6.24 -13.51
C LEU A 26 -3.15 7.57 -13.59
N ALA A 27 -2.64 8.52 -14.36
CA ALA A 27 -3.32 9.81 -14.57
C ALA A 27 -4.72 9.64 -15.19
N ALA A 28 -4.91 8.63 -16.03
CA ALA A 28 -6.18 8.33 -16.67
C ALA A 28 -7.23 7.73 -15.71
N GLU A 29 -6.81 7.16 -14.56
CA GLU A 29 -7.73 6.56 -13.58
C GLU A 29 -8.43 7.60 -12.68
N GLY A 30 -7.90 8.82 -12.57
CA GLY A 30 -8.51 9.94 -11.85
C GLY A 30 -8.50 9.85 -10.32
N ASP A 31 -8.68 8.69 -9.73
CA ASP A 31 -8.61 8.42 -8.29
C ASP A 31 -7.44 7.49 -7.97
N ASN A 32 -6.66 7.81 -6.95
CA ASN A 32 -5.56 6.96 -6.56
C ASN A 32 -5.44 6.82 -5.03
N LEU A 33 -4.82 5.71 -4.62
CA LEU A 33 -4.69 5.38 -3.20
C LEU A 33 -3.77 6.35 -2.43
N VAL A 34 -2.86 7.06 -3.12
CA VAL A 34 -1.92 8.00 -2.50
C VAL A 34 -2.67 9.24 -1.97
N THR A 35 -3.50 9.86 -2.81
CA THR A 35 -4.31 11.02 -2.40
C THR A 35 -5.36 10.63 -1.35
N ARG A 36 -6.00 9.47 -1.52
CA ARG A 36 -6.93 8.94 -0.52
C ARG A 36 -6.26 8.64 0.82
N ALA A 37 -5.01 8.14 0.81
CA ALA A 37 -4.24 7.92 2.03
C ALA A 37 -3.95 9.23 2.76
N ARG A 38 -3.53 10.28 2.02
CA ARG A 38 -3.35 11.62 2.57
C ARG A 38 -4.62 12.12 3.25
N ASP A 39 -5.74 12.10 2.53
CA ASP A 39 -6.99 12.72 3.00
C ASP A 39 -7.54 12.00 4.23
N ARG A 40 -7.50 10.66 4.25
CA ARG A 40 -7.94 9.87 5.41
C ARG A 40 -7.04 10.06 6.63
N LEU A 41 -5.72 10.11 6.41
CA LEU A 41 -4.79 10.34 7.51
C LEU A 41 -4.97 11.75 8.09
N ARG A 42 -5.09 12.77 7.22
CA ARG A 42 -5.35 14.15 7.65
C ARG A 42 -6.60 14.25 8.51
N ALA A 43 -7.73 13.74 8.01
CA ALA A 43 -8.98 13.75 8.75
C ALA A 43 -8.87 13.07 10.13
N ALA A 44 -8.13 11.96 10.21
CA ALA A 44 -7.92 11.26 11.48
C ALA A 44 -7.02 12.03 12.45
N LEU A 45 -5.99 12.72 11.96
CA LEU A 45 -5.08 13.54 12.76
C LEU A 45 -5.81 14.80 13.28
N GLU A 46 -6.54 15.49 12.41
CA GLU A 46 -7.34 16.67 12.79
C GLU A 46 -8.40 16.33 13.84
N ALA A 47 -9.00 15.14 13.77
CA ALA A 47 -9.97 14.67 14.78
C ALA A 47 -9.38 14.51 16.18
N ILE A 48 -8.07 14.35 16.30
CA ILE A 48 -7.36 14.27 17.60
C ILE A 48 -6.57 15.56 17.92
N GLY A 49 -6.76 16.62 17.14
CA GLY A 49 -6.13 17.92 17.35
C GLY A 49 -4.67 18.05 16.84
N GLU A 50 -4.21 17.08 16.05
CA GLU A 50 -2.89 17.12 15.43
C GLU A 50 -2.91 17.93 14.13
N ALA A 51 -1.83 18.66 13.86
CA ALA A 51 -1.71 19.46 12.65
C ALA A 51 -1.31 18.60 11.45
N ALA A 52 -2.04 18.74 10.34
CA ALA A 52 -1.76 18.07 9.07
C ALA A 52 -1.81 19.06 7.90
N PRO A 53 -0.82 19.99 7.80
CA PRO A 53 -0.83 21.05 6.82
C PRO A 53 -0.74 20.53 5.37
N PRO A 54 -1.02 21.40 4.38
CA PRO A 54 -0.95 21.04 2.97
C PRO A 54 0.42 20.52 2.56
N VAL A 55 0.41 19.56 1.61
CA VAL A 55 1.61 18.89 1.13
C VAL A 55 1.65 18.76 -0.39
N HIS A 56 2.83 18.81 -0.95
CA HIS A 56 3.08 18.32 -2.29
C HIS A 56 3.53 16.86 -2.23
N ILE A 57 2.78 16.00 -2.91
CA ILE A 57 3.11 14.59 -3.09
C ILE A 57 3.55 14.37 -4.54
N HIS A 58 4.72 13.81 -4.72
CA HIS A 58 5.23 13.37 -6.03
C HIS A 58 5.33 11.86 -6.06
N LEU A 59 4.63 11.20 -6.98
CA LEU A 59 4.73 9.77 -7.22
C LEU A 59 5.49 9.50 -8.54
N GLU A 60 6.65 8.86 -8.42
CA GLU A 60 7.37 8.30 -9.56
C GLU A 60 6.93 6.86 -9.79
N LYS A 61 6.04 6.65 -10.79
CA LYS A 61 5.39 5.36 -11.06
C LYS A 61 6.22 4.51 -12.01
N ASN A 62 6.98 3.56 -11.47
CA ASN A 62 7.88 2.66 -12.20
C ASN A 62 7.35 1.22 -12.27
N LEU A 63 6.37 0.86 -11.44
CA LEU A 63 5.70 -0.44 -11.45
C LEU A 63 4.45 -0.41 -12.34
N PRO A 64 4.18 -1.47 -13.12
CA PRO A 64 2.97 -1.55 -13.94
C PRO A 64 1.71 -1.51 -13.07
N ILE A 65 0.67 -0.83 -13.55
CA ILE A 65 -0.63 -0.80 -12.91
C ILE A 65 -1.33 -2.15 -13.12
N ALA A 66 -2.17 -2.55 -12.16
CA ALA A 66 -2.92 -3.80 -12.18
C ALA A 66 -2.04 -5.05 -12.41
N SER A 67 -0.80 -5.03 -11.96
CA SER A 67 0.17 -6.11 -12.11
C SER A 67 0.08 -7.22 -11.04
N GLY A 68 -0.83 -7.08 -10.08
CA GLY A 68 -1.03 -8.08 -9.01
C GLY A 68 0.05 -8.11 -7.93
N ILE A 69 1.00 -7.16 -7.92
CA ILE A 69 2.10 -7.11 -6.94
C ILE A 69 1.88 -6.12 -5.80
N GLY A 70 0.68 -5.56 -5.66
CA GLY A 70 0.35 -4.63 -4.58
C GLY A 70 1.01 -3.25 -4.68
N GLY A 71 1.46 -2.82 -5.88
CA GLY A 71 2.19 -1.56 -6.05
C GLY A 71 1.44 -0.34 -5.52
N GLY A 72 0.16 -0.15 -5.88
CA GLY A 72 -0.66 0.95 -5.37
C GLY A 72 -0.88 0.90 -3.86
N SER A 73 -1.00 -0.30 -3.28
CA SER A 73 -1.11 -0.48 -1.82
C SER A 73 0.21 -0.14 -1.11
N ALA A 74 1.34 -0.48 -1.72
CA ALA A 74 2.65 -0.10 -1.21
C ALA A 74 2.86 1.43 -1.29
N ASP A 75 2.39 2.08 -2.36
CA ASP A 75 2.43 3.54 -2.52
C ASP A 75 1.59 4.23 -1.42
N ALA A 76 0.37 3.73 -1.16
CA ALA A 76 -0.48 4.23 -0.08
C ALA A 76 0.19 4.08 1.30
N ALA A 77 0.74 2.90 1.59
CA ALA A 77 1.43 2.64 2.85
C ALA A 77 2.68 3.53 3.02
N ALA A 78 3.46 3.73 1.96
CA ALA A 78 4.60 4.65 1.96
C ALA A 78 4.15 6.09 2.21
N THR A 79 3.03 6.50 1.62
CA THR A 79 2.44 7.82 1.83
C THR A 79 2.02 8.02 3.29
N LEU A 80 1.32 7.06 3.90
CA LEU A 80 0.95 7.14 5.32
C LEU A 80 2.16 7.32 6.23
N ARG A 81 3.21 6.49 6.05
CA ARG A 81 4.44 6.58 6.84
C ARG A 81 5.17 7.90 6.62
N GLY A 82 5.28 8.31 5.35
CA GLY A 82 5.98 9.54 4.99
C GLY A 82 5.29 10.79 5.50
N LEU A 83 3.95 10.85 5.46
CA LEU A 83 3.17 11.97 5.98
C LEU A 83 3.26 12.08 7.51
N LEU A 84 3.17 10.96 8.24
CA LEU A 84 3.40 10.98 9.69
C LEU A 84 4.78 11.55 10.04
N SER A 85 5.80 11.14 9.29
CA SER A 85 7.16 11.68 9.48
C SER A 85 7.26 13.16 9.11
N LEU A 86 6.68 13.59 7.98
CA LEU A 86 6.71 14.97 7.51
C LEU A 86 5.99 15.92 8.47
N TRP A 87 4.81 15.52 8.94
CA TRP A 87 3.99 16.30 9.88
C TRP A 87 4.47 16.19 11.33
N GLN A 88 5.47 15.30 11.59
CA GLN A 88 5.95 14.99 12.95
C GLN A 88 4.79 14.58 13.87
N ALA A 89 3.78 13.93 13.30
CA ALA A 89 2.55 13.51 13.96
C ALA A 89 2.59 12.01 14.27
N SER A 90 1.80 11.62 15.27
CA SER A 90 1.58 10.22 15.62
C SER A 90 0.09 9.91 15.64
N ALA A 91 -0.27 8.74 15.14
CA ALA A 91 -1.63 8.24 15.21
C ALA A 91 -1.66 6.90 15.96
N PRO A 92 -2.71 6.62 16.75
CA PRO A 92 -2.88 5.31 17.37
C PRO A 92 -2.82 4.19 16.32
N LYS A 93 -2.22 3.05 16.68
CA LYS A 93 -2.13 1.91 15.75
C LYS A 93 -3.50 1.50 15.22
N SER A 94 -4.52 1.47 16.07
CA SER A 94 -5.91 1.14 15.68
C SER A 94 -6.46 2.10 14.61
N THR A 95 -6.14 3.37 14.67
CA THR A 95 -6.53 4.36 13.66
C THR A 95 -5.85 4.07 12.32
N LEU A 96 -4.54 3.78 12.36
CA LEU A 96 -3.80 3.44 11.14
C LEU A 96 -4.29 2.12 10.53
N ASP A 97 -4.63 1.13 11.34
CA ASP A 97 -5.19 -0.14 10.88
C ASP A 97 -6.54 0.07 10.17
N ILE A 98 -7.42 0.92 10.73
CA ILE A 98 -8.71 1.28 10.12
C ILE A 98 -8.50 2.01 8.79
N ILE A 99 -7.58 2.97 8.74
CA ILE A 99 -7.25 3.69 7.50
C ILE A 99 -6.72 2.70 6.46
N ALA A 100 -5.77 1.86 6.85
CA ALA A 100 -5.10 0.93 5.94
C ALA A 100 -6.09 -0.05 5.31
N ILE A 101 -6.90 -0.75 6.11
CA ILE A 101 -7.89 -1.70 5.57
C ILE A 101 -8.95 -1.01 4.72
N GLY A 102 -9.35 0.21 5.08
CA GLY A 102 -10.29 1.01 4.31
C GLY A 102 -9.72 1.52 2.97
N LEU A 103 -8.40 1.55 2.78
CA LEU A 103 -7.75 1.87 1.51
C LEU A 103 -7.67 0.63 0.61
N GLY A 104 -7.46 -0.55 1.19
CA GLY A 104 -7.40 -1.80 0.45
C GLY A 104 -6.83 -2.95 1.29
N ALA A 105 -7.20 -4.18 0.97
CA ALA A 105 -6.84 -5.40 1.70
C ALA A 105 -5.31 -5.60 1.84
N ASP A 106 -4.53 -5.13 0.86
CA ASP A 106 -3.07 -5.28 0.86
C ASP A 106 -2.35 -4.15 1.62
N VAL A 107 -3.03 -3.03 1.93
CA VAL A 107 -2.38 -1.87 2.56
C VAL A 107 -1.87 -2.16 3.97
N PRO A 108 -2.58 -2.91 4.83
CA PRO A 108 -2.06 -3.29 6.15
C PRO A 108 -0.74 -4.05 6.09
N MET A 109 -0.61 -5.03 5.18
CA MET A 109 0.64 -5.78 5.02
C MET A 109 1.78 -4.91 4.46
N CYS A 110 1.48 -4.01 3.52
CA CYS A 110 2.45 -3.04 3.00
C CYS A 110 2.88 -2.06 4.10
N LEU A 111 1.97 -1.65 4.99
CA LEU A 111 2.28 -0.79 6.13
C LEU A 111 3.17 -1.49 7.15
N ALA A 112 3.00 -2.80 7.37
CA ALA A 112 3.87 -3.60 8.23
C ALA A 112 5.30 -3.70 7.68
N GLY A 113 5.48 -3.77 6.35
CA GLY A 113 6.78 -3.70 5.67
C GLY A 113 7.77 -4.81 6.02
N ARG A 114 7.30 -5.99 6.36
CA ARG A 114 8.10 -7.17 6.75
C ARG A 114 7.39 -8.45 6.32
N PRO A 115 8.09 -9.59 6.26
CA PRO A 115 7.46 -10.87 6.00
C PRO A 115 6.39 -11.19 7.04
N LEU A 116 5.22 -11.63 6.56
CA LEU A 116 4.06 -11.90 7.40
C LEU A 116 3.08 -12.86 6.73
N ILE A 117 2.16 -13.39 7.53
CA ILE A 117 0.96 -14.06 7.06
C ILE A 117 -0.20 -13.12 7.30
N ALA A 118 -1.01 -12.88 6.26
CA ALA A 118 -2.26 -12.15 6.37
C ALA A 118 -3.44 -13.14 6.30
N ARG A 119 -4.44 -12.92 7.14
CA ARG A 119 -5.70 -13.67 7.17
C ARG A 119 -6.88 -12.69 7.18
N GLY A 120 -8.11 -13.22 7.16
CA GLY A 120 -9.30 -12.41 7.04
C GLY A 120 -9.37 -11.74 5.67
N VAL A 121 -9.65 -10.44 5.63
CA VAL A 121 -9.55 -9.61 4.44
C VAL A 121 -8.22 -8.84 4.36
N GLY A 122 -7.19 -9.25 5.16
CA GLY A 122 -5.86 -8.64 5.22
C GLY A 122 -5.54 -7.95 6.55
N GLU A 123 -6.49 -7.91 7.49
CA GLU A 123 -6.36 -7.25 8.79
C GLU A 123 -5.64 -8.10 9.85
N GLU A 124 -5.75 -9.42 9.77
CA GLU A 124 -5.09 -10.33 10.71
C GLU A 124 -3.66 -10.61 10.25
N ILE A 125 -2.71 -9.87 10.82
CA ILE A 125 -1.30 -9.92 10.43
C ILE A 125 -0.47 -10.64 11.49
N THR A 126 0.22 -11.71 11.08
CA THR A 126 1.19 -12.42 11.91
C THR A 126 2.58 -12.32 11.28
N PRO A 127 3.55 -11.66 11.91
CA PRO A 127 4.93 -11.62 11.41
C PRO A 127 5.55 -13.02 11.38
N VAL A 128 6.36 -13.26 10.34
CA VAL A 128 7.14 -14.50 10.21
C VAL A 128 8.59 -14.20 9.87
N ALA A 129 9.49 -15.07 10.28
CA ALA A 129 10.87 -15.03 9.80
C ALA A 129 10.93 -15.68 8.42
N MET A 130 11.57 -14.99 7.46
CA MET A 130 11.84 -15.55 6.14
C MET A 130 13.26 -15.19 5.71
N PRO A 131 13.98 -16.12 5.08
CA PRO A 131 15.27 -15.80 4.48
C PRO A 131 15.10 -14.84 3.30
N SER A 132 16.17 -14.13 2.93
CA SER A 132 16.21 -13.34 1.71
C SER A 132 16.20 -14.29 0.49
N LEU A 133 15.20 -14.14 -0.36
CA LEU A 133 15.04 -14.96 -1.57
C LEU A 133 15.37 -14.13 -2.81
N PRO A 134 16.37 -14.50 -3.63
CA PRO A 134 16.57 -13.91 -4.94
C PRO A 134 15.35 -14.20 -5.83
N MET A 135 14.79 -13.14 -6.44
CA MET A 135 13.61 -13.29 -7.30
C MET A 135 13.77 -12.51 -8.60
N VAL A 136 13.13 -13.02 -9.64
CA VAL A 136 12.95 -12.33 -10.93
C VAL A 136 11.45 -12.09 -11.11
N LEU A 137 11.09 -10.84 -11.39
CA LEU A 137 9.72 -10.47 -11.73
C LEU A 137 9.56 -10.46 -13.25
N ALA A 138 8.61 -11.23 -13.77
CA ALA A 138 8.23 -11.21 -15.17
C ALA A 138 6.77 -10.74 -15.29
N ASN A 139 6.52 -9.73 -16.12
CA ASN A 139 5.19 -9.19 -16.36
C ASN A 139 4.95 -9.01 -17.86
N PRO A 140 3.91 -9.66 -18.44
CA PRO A 140 3.59 -9.55 -19.87
C PRO A 140 2.95 -8.20 -20.23
N LEU A 141 2.77 -7.28 -19.29
CA LEU A 141 2.09 -5.98 -19.44
C LEU A 141 0.62 -6.11 -19.89
N VAL A 142 -0.01 -7.20 -19.54
CA VAL A 142 -1.45 -7.42 -19.73
C VAL A 142 -2.14 -7.24 -18.38
N GLY A 143 -3.02 -6.26 -18.29
CA GLY A 143 -3.80 -6.01 -17.06
C GLY A 143 -4.76 -7.15 -16.77
N VAL A 144 -4.79 -7.62 -15.53
CA VAL A 144 -5.70 -8.67 -15.07
C VAL A 144 -6.58 -8.12 -13.95
N SER A 145 -7.89 -8.18 -14.16
CA SER A 145 -8.85 -7.73 -13.15
C SER A 145 -8.92 -8.70 -11.97
N THR A 146 -8.54 -8.27 -10.78
CA THR A 146 -8.65 -9.06 -9.54
C THR A 146 -10.05 -9.62 -9.32
N PRO A 147 -11.16 -8.85 -9.47
CA PRO A 147 -12.51 -9.40 -9.37
C PRO A 147 -12.79 -10.51 -10.40
N ALA A 148 -12.29 -10.38 -11.63
CA ALA A 148 -12.48 -11.41 -12.65
C ALA A 148 -11.75 -12.71 -12.29
N VAL A 149 -10.52 -12.62 -11.76
CA VAL A 149 -9.76 -13.79 -11.28
C VAL A 149 -10.52 -14.50 -10.15
N PHE A 150 -10.97 -13.77 -9.12
CA PHE A 150 -11.72 -14.37 -8.01
C PHE A 150 -13.05 -14.98 -8.46
N LYS A 151 -13.72 -14.39 -9.45
CA LYS A 151 -14.95 -14.95 -10.03
C LYS A 151 -14.70 -16.26 -10.78
N ALA A 152 -13.54 -16.41 -11.40
CA ALA A 152 -13.15 -17.59 -12.17
C ALA A 152 -12.63 -18.76 -11.32
N LEU A 153 -12.44 -18.58 -10.01
CA LEU A 153 -12.00 -19.66 -9.12
C LEU A 153 -13.03 -20.80 -9.07
N ALA A 154 -12.59 -22.03 -9.31
CA ALA A 154 -13.40 -23.22 -9.19
C ALA A 154 -13.83 -23.52 -7.74
N SER A 155 -13.01 -23.17 -6.76
CA SER A 155 -13.32 -23.26 -5.33
C SER A 155 -12.76 -22.05 -4.59
N ARG A 156 -13.55 -21.53 -3.64
CA ARG A 156 -13.12 -20.45 -2.72
C ARG A 156 -12.86 -20.98 -1.31
N HIS A 157 -13.12 -22.27 -1.07
CA HIS A 157 -12.96 -22.94 0.21
C HIS A 157 -11.72 -23.84 0.14
N ASN A 158 -10.57 -23.26 0.46
CA ASN A 158 -9.33 -24.01 0.57
C ASN A 158 -9.00 -24.21 2.05
N PRO A 159 -8.30 -25.30 2.43
CA PRO A 159 -7.80 -25.45 3.79
C PRO A 159 -6.86 -24.28 4.12
N PRO A 160 -6.80 -23.86 5.39
CA PRO A 160 -5.88 -22.82 5.80
C PRO A 160 -4.43 -23.26 5.49
N LEU A 161 -3.60 -22.28 5.10
CA LEU A 161 -2.17 -22.53 4.93
C LEU A 161 -1.58 -22.97 6.27
N ALA A 162 -1.18 -24.24 6.35
CA ALA A 162 -0.35 -24.73 7.46
C ALA A 162 1.10 -24.36 7.12
N LEU A 163 1.68 -23.43 7.85
CA LEU A 163 3.12 -23.25 7.88
C LEU A 163 3.63 -24.18 8.98
N ASP A 164 4.20 -25.30 8.58
CA ASP A 164 5.07 -26.02 9.48
C ASP A 164 6.15 -25.05 9.95
N ALA A 165 6.43 -25.05 11.26
CA ALA A 165 7.43 -24.16 11.81
C ALA A 165 8.70 -24.25 10.94
N ALA A 166 9.20 -23.11 10.47
CA ALA A 166 10.46 -23.09 9.74
C ALA A 166 11.47 -23.89 10.56
N PRO A 167 12.26 -24.80 9.96
CA PRO A 167 13.26 -25.53 10.72
C PRO A 167 14.08 -24.50 11.49
N ALA A 168 14.16 -24.69 12.81
CA ALA A 168 15.08 -23.92 13.64
C ALA A 168 16.48 -24.26 13.15
N ASP A 169 17.22 -23.24 12.67
CA ASP A 169 18.66 -23.36 12.38
C ASP A 169 19.46 -23.67 13.66
#